data_021dfd293a4d8602b783acb1c83adf24
#
_entry.id   021dfd293a4d8602b783acb1c83adf24
#
_cell.length_a   1.000
_cell.length_b   1.000
_cell.length_c   1.000
_cell.angle_alpha   90.00
_cell.angle_beta   90.00
_cell.angle_gamma   90.00
#
_symmetry.space_group_name_H-M   'P 1'
#
loop_
_entity.id
_entity.type
_entity.pdbx_description
1 polymer ?
#
loop_
_entity_poly.entity_id
_entity_poly.type
_entity_poly.pdbx_seq_one_letter_code
_entity_poly.pdbx_strand_id
1 'polypeptide(L)'
;MNLNKKIKIGVFGAHRGMSMINVLSRHPDAELVAICDKYQPLLDKCKKVAEETNSNITYYVNFHDFFKHEMDAVVLANYANEHAGYAIKLLMSGRHVVSEVLPVETLGQAVELAEAVEKSGRIYSYAENYCYFAATQEMKTLYRSGAIGEFMHGEGEYIHDCEAIWPDITYGEKDHWRNRLYSTYYCTHSLGPIISVTGMRPVKVVGFETPNVENMAKYGFRGGTSGLIVAQMSNGATVKSLHGYLKREPSSVWYSIYGKKGMIESDRWHEGTSRVHVYREGDRLTDHEVSYRPRPKLDTELAKMISTHGGGDFYTMHYFLEKILGRPSGDECIDVYQALDMALPGILAYRSICSGNIPIEVPDFRDKELREKYRNDNWCTNPEVAGDAPAPFNSFGGPDIPESVYEQVRKEWQERQERQAEKKE
;
A
#
# COMPACT_ATOMS: atom_id res chain seq x y z
N MET A 1 24.35 -1.89 -22.28
CA MET A 1 24.38 -2.10 -20.81
C MET A 1 24.98 -3.48 -20.53
N ASN A 2 25.83 -3.57 -19.51
CA ASN A 2 26.49 -4.83 -19.13
C ASN A 2 25.42 -5.78 -18.58
N LEU A 3 25.10 -6.85 -19.31
CA LEU A 3 24.01 -7.80 -19.05
C LEU A 3 24.14 -8.60 -17.73
N ASN A 4 25.19 -8.35 -16.94
CA ASN A 4 25.51 -9.10 -15.71
C ASN A 4 25.59 -8.25 -14.43
N LYS A 5 25.24 -6.96 -14.45
CA LYS A 5 25.33 -6.15 -13.23
C LYS A 5 24.01 -6.21 -12.46
N LYS A 6 24.03 -6.84 -11.28
CA LYS A 6 22.90 -6.83 -10.34
C LYS A 6 22.66 -5.42 -9.81
N ILE A 7 21.42 -5.08 -9.53
CA ILE A 7 21.01 -3.82 -8.91
C ILE A 7 21.29 -3.91 -7.41
N LYS A 8 22.14 -3.03 -6.90
CA LYS A 8 22.42 -2.91 -5.46
C LYS A 8 21.22 -2.24 -4.77
N ILE A 9 20.59 -2.96 -3.84
CA ILE A 9 19.37 -2.49 -3.16
C ILE A 9 19.56 -2.48 -1.66
N GLY A 10 19.09 -1.40 -1.01
CA GLY A 10 18.90 -1.32 0.42
C GLY A 10 17.43 -1.41 0.83
N VAL A 11 17.14 -1.88 2.04
CA VAL A 11 15.80 -1.89 2.62
C VAL A 11 15.77 -1.09 3.91
N PHE A 12 14.89 -0.10 3.99
CA PHE A 12 14.64 0.68 5.18
C PHE A 12 13.29 0.32 5.80
N GLY A 13 13.31 -0.25 7.03
CA GLY A 13 12.18 -0.84 7.73
C GLY A 13 12.14 -2.36 7.57
N ALA A 14 12.62 -3.10 8.57
CA ALA A 14 12.77 -4.55 8.49
C ALA A 14 11.51 -5.32 8.88
N HIS A 15 10.54 -4.72 9.60
CA HIS A 15 9.31 -5.41 9.98
C HIS A 15 8.46 -5.72 8.74
N ARG A 16 7.91 -4.70 8.09
CA ARG A 16 7.14 -4.88 6.84
C ARG A 16 8.06 -5.30 5.69
N GLY A 17 9.29 -4.80 5.69
CA GLY A 17 10.30 -5.10 4.68
C GLY A 17 10.79 -6.56 4.66
N MET A 18 10.46 -7.40 5.65
CA MET A 18 10.95 -8.79 5.72
C MET A 18 10.56 -9.61 4.48
N SER A 19 9.36 -9.45 3.95
CA SER A 19 8.94 -10.12 2.72
C SER A 19 9.77 -9.67 1.51
N MET A 20 10.05 -8.37 1.41
CA MET A 20 10.88 -7.78 0.35
C MET A 20 12.34 -8.20 0.47
N ILE A 21 12.88 -8.28 1.70
CA ILE A 21 14.21 -8.82 2.00
C ILE A 21 14.31 -10.27 1.50
N ASN A 22 13.29 -11.09 1.75
CA ASN A 22 13.24 -12.48 1.25
C ASN A 22 13.21 -12.57 -0.28
N VAL A 23 12.50 -11.68 -0.96
CA VAL A 23 12.51 -11.61 -2.42
C VAL A 23 13.88 -11.18 -2.94
N LEU A 24 14.39 -10.04 -2.45
CA LEU A 24 15.58 -9.38 -2.98
C LEU A 24 16.87 -10.18 -2.73
N SER A 25 16.96 -10.88 -1.60
CA SER A 25 18.10 -11.74 -1.29
C SER A 25 18.21 -12.98 -2.22
N ARG A 26 17.13 -13.30 -2.94
CA ARG A 26 17.05 -14.48 -3.84
C ARG A 26 16.82 -14.11 -5.31
N HIS A 27 16.49 -12.84 -5.60
CA HIS A 27 16.19 -12.41 -6.97
C HIS A 27 17.47 -12.34 -7.81
N PRO A 28 17.47 -12.92 -9.04
CA PRO A 28 18.69 -13.01 -9.86
C PRO A 28 19.26 -11.65 -10.25
N ASP A 29 18.43 -10.63 -10.41
CA ASP A 29 18.84 -9.28 -10.82
C ASP A 29 19.11 -8.33 -9.65
N ALA A 30 18.92 -8.76 -8.39
CA ALA A 30 19.15 -7.95 -7.20
C ALA A 30 20.40 -8.39 -6.43
N GLU A 31 21.06 -7.42 -5.80
CA GLU A 31 22.05 -7.59 -4.77
C GLU A 31 21.60 -6.80 -3.54
N LEU A 32 21.06 -7.49 -2.53
CA LEU A 32 20.67 -6.86 -1.27
C LEU A 32 21.92 -6.53 -0.47
N VAL A 33 22.26 -5.25 -0.36
CA VAL A 33 23.56 -4.78 0.21
C VAL A 33 23.41 -4.15 1.59
N ALA A 34 22.25 -3.61 1.94
CA ALA A 34 22.05 -2.92 3.21
C ALA A 34 20.62 -3.08 3.76
N ILE A 35 20.48 -3.20 5.08
CA ILE A 35 19.21 -3.17 5.79
C ILE A 35 19.30 -2.20 6.94
N CYS A 36 18.26 -1.37 7.11
CA CYS A 36 18.16 -0.41 8.21
C CYS A 36 16.86 -0.60 8.98
N ASP A 37 16.96 -0.71 10.30
CA ASP A 37 15.82 -0.65 11.22
C ASP A 37 16.28 -0.17 12.60
N LYS A 38 15.44 0.66 13.26
CA LYS A 38 15.75 1.15 14.62
C LYS A 38 15.72 0.04 15.69
N TYR A 39 15.05 -1.08 15.41
CA TYR A 39 14.83 -2.17 16.35
C TYR A 39 15.80 -3.34 16.08
N GLN A 40 16.84 -3.45 16.90
CA GLN A 40 17.90 -4.44 16.75
C GLN A 40 17.44 -5.89 16.58
N PRO A 41 16.43 -6.40 17.32
CA PRO A 41 15.94 -7.77 17.13
C PRO A 41 15.41 -8.06 15.72
N LEU A 42 14.91 -7.07 14.99
CA LEU A 42 14.51 -7.24 13.58
C LEU A 42 15.74 -7.41 12.69
N LEU A 43 16.80 -6.63 12.92
CA LEU A 43 18.07 -6.79 12.20
C LEU A 43 18.68 -8.17 12.45
N ASP A 44 18.59 -8.69 13.66
CA ASP A 44 19.08 -10.03 13.99
C ASP A 44 18.28 -11.15 13.29
N LYS A 45 16.98 -10.95 13.09
CA LYS A 45 16.16 -11.83 12.23
C LYS A 45 16.63 -11.78 10.76
N CYS A 46 16.98 -10.58 10.25
CA CYS A 46 17.49 -10.42 8.90
C CYS A 46 18.83 -11.11 8.66
N LYS A 47 19.69 -11.22 9.67
CA LYS A 47 20.97 -11.94 9.57
C LYS A 47 20.77 -13.40 9.19
N LYS A 48 19.72 -14.06 9.71
CA LYS A 48 19.37 -15.44 9.35
C LYS A 48 19.06 -15.60 7.87
N VAL A 49 18.34 -14.63 7.28
CA VAL A 49 18.07 -14.64 5.84
C VAL A 49 19.36 -14.47 5.03
N ALA A 50 20.28 -13.60 5.51
CA ALA A 50 21.59 -13.42 4.87
C ALA A 50 22.44 -14.69 4.91
N GLU A 51 22.44 -15.42 6.02
CA GLU A 51 23.13 -16.70 6.16
C GLU A 51 22.56 -17.74 5.19
N GLU A 52 21.23 -17.89 5.14
CA GLU A 52 20.55 -18.83 4.22
C GLU A 52 20.83 -18.55 2.75
N THR A 53 21.02 -17.28 2.38
CA THR A 53 21.21 -16.85 0.99
C THR A 53 22.68 -16.57 0.63
N ASN A 54 23.58 -16.73 1.59
CA ASN A 54 25.00 -16.35 1.46
C ASN A 54 25.18 -14.91 0.96
N SER A 55 24.37 -13.98 1.48
CA SER A 55 24.36 -12.58 1.12
C SER A 55 25.22 -11.75 2.04
N ASN A 56 26.04 -10.84 1.48
CA ASN A 56 26.86 -9.92 2.26
C ASN A 56 26.10 -8.62 2.49
N ILE A 57 25.46 -8.48 3.64
CA ILE A 57 24.54 -7.36 3.97
C ILE A 57 25.14 -6.55 5.13
N THR A 58 25.13 -5.24 4.99
CA THR A 58 25.46 -4.30 6.08
C THR A 58 24.19 -3.86 6.81
N TYR A 59 24.24 -3.84 8.14
CA TYR A 59 23.09 -3.51 8.99
C TYR A 59 23.27 -2.15 9.67
N TYR A 60 22.21 -1.35 9.68
CA TYR A 60 22.20 0.00 10.23
C TYR A 60 21.01 0.18 11.19
N VAL A 61 21.25 0.87 12.30
CA VAL A 61 20.20 1.23 13.27
C VAL A 61 19.61 2.61 13.04
N ASN A 62 20.22 3.40 12.15
CA ASN A 62 19.75 4.73 11.81
C ASN A 62 19.86 5.00 10.30
N PHE A 63 18.93 5.82 9.80
CA PHE A 63 18.87 6.16 8.38
C PHE A 63 20.07 6.98 7.90
N HIS A 64 20.68 7.82 8.73
CA HIS A 64 21.79 8.70 8.31
C HIS A 64 22.99 7.88 7.83
N ASP A 65 23.35 6.83 8.54
CA ASP A 65 24.46 5.97 8.15
C ASP A 65 24.08 5.01 7.01
N PHE A 66 22.84 4.49 7.01
CA PHE A 66 22.29 3.74 5.89
C PHE A 66 22.30 4.55 4.58
N PHE A 67 21.96 5.84 4.64
CA PHE A 67 21.97 6.72 3.47
C PHE A 67 23.33 6.88 2.82
N LYS A 68 24.43 6.73 3.58
CA LYS A 68 25.82 6.81 3.05
C LYS A 68 26.23 5.54 2.30
N HIS A 69 25.52 4.43 2.49
CA HIS A 69 25.84 3.17 1.81
C HIS A 69 25.66 3.31 0.29
N GLU A 70 26.55 2.70 -0.49
CA GLU A 70 26.48 2.71 -1.95
C GLU A 70 25.38 1.77 -2.45
N MET A 71 24.31 2.34 -3.03
CA MET A 71 23.12 1.64 -3.51
C MET A 71 22.58 2.28 -4.77
N ASP A 72 22.08 1.47 -5.71
CA ASP A 72 21.36 1.93 -6.90
C ASP A 72 19.88 2.24 -6.59
N ALA A 73 19.29 1.52 -5.63
CA ALA A 73 17.87 1.61 -5.28
C ALA A 73 17.62 1.35 -3.80
N VAL A 74 16.47 1.82 -3.31
CA VAL A 74 16.04 1.62 -1.91
C VAL A 74 14.56 1.25 -1.85
N VAL A 75 14.25 0.27 -1.00
CA VAL A 75 12.89 -0.06 -0.56
C VAL A 75 12.58 0.71 0.72
N LEU A 76 11.50 1.49 0.71
CA LEU A 76 10.96 2.13 1.90
C LEU A 76 9.80 1.27 2.44
N ALA A 77 10.00 0.70 3.62
CA ALA A 77 9.04 -0.10 4.37
C ALA A 77 9.02 0.28 5.86
N ASN A 78 9.50 1.50 6.17
CA ASN A 78 9.47 2.16 7.46
C ASN A 78 8.04 2.67 7.79
N TYR A 79 7.87 3.65 8.65
CA TYR A 79 6.56 4.21 8.97
C TYR A 79 5.98 4.98 7.78
N ALA A 80 4.71 4.73 7.47
CA ALA A 80 4.07 5.25 6.25
C ALA A 80 4.02 6.78 6.17
N ASN A 81 3.86 7.45 7.30
CA ASN A 81 3.87 8.91 7.38
C ASN A 81 5.23 9.55 7.05
N GLU A 82 6.30 8.75 7.00
CA GLU A 82 7.66 9.22 6.69
C GLU A 82 8.07 8.95 5.24
N HIS A 83 7.31 8.14 4.50
CA HIS A 83 7.69 7.66 3.17
C HIS A 83 8.02 8.80 2.21
N ALA A 84 7.17 9.85 2.13
CA ALA A 84 7.38 10.97 1.21
C ALA A 84 8.74 11.65 1.41
N GLY A 85 9.08 12.01 2.65
CA GLY A 85 10.33 12.69 2.95
C GLY A 85 11.57 11.86 2.61
N TYR A 86 11.56 10.58 2.94
CA TYR A 86 12.66 9.69 2.59
C TYR A 86 12.73 9.38 1.09
N ALA A 87 11.59 9.22 0.42
CA ALA A 87 11.53 9.01 -1.03
C ALA A 87 12.13 10.20 -1.79
N ILE A 88 11.72 11.42 -1.45
CA ILE A 88 12.24 12.65 -2.05
C ILE A 88 13.77 12.74 -1.86
N LYS A 89 14.24 12.53 -0.64
CA LYS A 89 15.68 12.58 -0.32
C LYS A 89 16.48 11.55 -1.12
N LEU A 90 15.98 10.33 -1.24
CA LEU A 90 16.65 9.24 -1.98
C LEU A 90 16.65 9.51 -3.50
N LEU A 91 15.50 9.90 -4.07
CA LEU A 91 15.39 10.26 -5.49
C LEU A 91 16.36 11.38 -5.85
N MET A 92 16.40 12.46 -5.06
CA MET A 92 17.30 13.60 -5.27
C MET A 92 18.77 13.24 -5.09
N SER A 93 19.10 12.15 -4.38
CA SER A 93 20.45 11.61 -4.29
C SER A 93 20.85 10.71 -5.47
N GLY A 94 19.94 10.52 -6.44
CA GLY A 94 20.19 9.73 -7.64
C GLY A 94 19.83 8.25 -7.52
N ARG A 95 19.13 7.83 -6.47
CA ARG A 95 18.67 6.45 -6.25
C ARG A 95 17.26 6.23 -6.79
N HIS A 96 16.97 5.03 -7.26
CA HIS A 96 15.62 4.58 -7.52
C HIS A 96 14.93 4.22 -6.20
N VAL A 97 13.60 4.37 -6.13
CA VAL A 97 12.85 4.11 -4.90
C VAL A 97 11.63 3.23 -5.20
N VAL A 98 11.44 2.20 -4.40
CA VAL A 98 10.13 1.56 -4.26
C VAL A 98 9.63 1.82 -2.84
N SER A 99 8.41 2.35 -2.72
CA SER A 99 7.80 2.70 -1.45
C SER A 99 6.62 1.81 -1.14
N GLU A 100 6.57 1.27 0.06
CA GLU A 100 5.36 0.69 0.64
C GLU A 100 4.25 1.75 0.73
N VAL A 101 3.04 1.24 0.92
CA VAL A 101 1.86 2.08 1.17
C VAL A 101 1.99 2.77 2.54
N LEU A 102 1.70 4.05 2.68
CA LEU A 102 1.12 5.03 1.76
C LEU A 102 2.21 5.95 1.20
N PRO A 103 2.01 6.57 0.01
CA PRO A 103 3.07 7.34 -0.64
C PRO A 103 3.26 8.72 0.00
N VAL A 104 2.20 9.32 0.52
CA VAL A 104 2.18 10.69 1.07
C VAL A 104 1.14 10.82 2.19
N GLU A 105 1.34 11.77 3.08
CA GLU A 105 0.41 12.14 4.15
C GLU A 105 -0.43 13.39 3.79
N THR A 106 0.10 14.24 2.89
CA THR A 106 -0.53 15.51 2.50
C THR A 106 -0.45 15.75 0.98
N LEU A 107 -1.27 16.70 0.49
CA LEU A 107 -1.19 17.09 -0.91
C LEU A 107 0.10 17.88 -1.20
N GLY A 108 0.63 18.64 -0.23
CA GLY A 108 1.92 19.31 -0.36
C GLY A 108 3.06 18.31 -0.59
N GLN A 109 3.12 17.25 0.20
CA GLN A 109 4.07 16.16 -0.01
C GLN A 109 3.91 15.47 -1.37
N ALA A 110 2.66 15.38 -1.88
CA ALA A 110 2.42 14.81 -3.21
C ALA A 110 3.01 15.70 -4.33
N VAL A 111 2.95 17.02 -4.19
CA VAL A 111 3.61 17.97 -5.11
C VAL A 111 5.13 17.74 -5.10
N GLU A 112 5.73 17.73 -3.92
CA GLU A 112 7.17 17.57 -3.75
C GLU A 112 7.66 16.21 -4.28
N LEU A 113 6.92 15.14 -4.03
CA LEU A 113 7.26 13.79 -4.50
C LEU A 113 7.21 13.70 -6.03
N ALA A 114 6.15 14.22 -6.66
CA ALA A 114 6.03 14.25 -8.12
C ALA A 114 7.19 15.05 -8.75
N GLU A 115 7.53 16.20 -8.18
CA GLU A 115 8.67 16.99 -8.64
C GLU A 115 10.02 16.29 -8.44
N ALA A 116 10.21 15.60 -7.33
CA ALA A 116 11.45 14.87 -7.07
C ALA A 116 11.66 13.75 -8.10
N VAL A 117 10.60 13.05 -8.49
CA VAL A 117 10.65 12.05 -9.58
C VAL A 117 11.01 12.71 -10.90
N GLU A 118 10.35 13.80 -11.27
CA GLU A 118 10.61 14.53 -12.53
C GLU A 118 12.03 15.10 -12.57
N LYS A 119 12.48 15.75 -11.49
CA LYS A 119 13.81 16.39 -11.41
C LYS A 119 14.95 15.38 -11.38
N SER A 120 14.80 14.28 -10.66
CA SER A 120 15.84 13.26 -10.54
C SER A 120 15.94 12.36 -11.77
N GLY A 121 14.86 12.20 -12.52
CA GLY A 121 14.75 11.22 -13.60
C GLY A 121 14.88 9.78 -13.10
N ARG A 122 14.72 9.55 -11.78
CA ARG A 122 14.78 8.22 -11.17
C ARG A 122 13.41 7.57 -11.12
N ILE A 123 13.41 6.24 -11.06
CA ILE A 123 12.18 5.46 -10.97
C ILE A 123 11.69 5.54 -9.52
N TYR A 124 10.43 5.94 -9.36
CA TYR A 124 9.64 5.71 -8.18
C TYR A 124 8.62 4.63 -8.50
N SER A 125 8.54 3.62 -7.65
CA SER A 125 7.53 2.57 -7.71
C SER A 125 6.72 2.55 -6.42
N TYR A 126 5.43 2.28 -6.55
CA TYR A 126 4.53 2.14 -5.42
C TYR A 126 4.17 0.68 -5.21
N ALA A 127 4.45 0.17 -4.01
CA ALA A 127 4.27 -1.24 -3.69
C ALA A 127 2.84 -1.57 -3.23
N GLU A 128 1.82 -1.11 -3.98
CA GLU A 128 0.43 -1.54 -3.78
C GLU A 128 0.28 -2.99 -4.26
N ASN A 129 0.66 -3.91 -3.38
CA ASN A 129 0.77 -5.33 -3.67
C ASN A 129 -0.55 -6.00 -4.05
N TYR A 130 -1.69 -5.43 -3.66
CA TYR A 130 -3.03 -5.95 -3.99
C TYR A 130 -3.37 -5.82 -5.48
N CYS A 131 -2.69 -4.94 -6.19
CA CYS A 131 -2.77 -4.85 -7.64
C CYS A 131 -2.20 -6.10 -8.36
N TYR A 132 -1.42 -6.92 -7.64
CA TYR A 132 -0.69 -8.05 -8.22
C TYR A 132 -1.17 -9.42 -7.73
N PHE A 133 -2.28 -9.51 -7.01
CA PHE A 133 -2.92 -10.79 -6.74
C PHE A 133 -3.32 -11.50 -8.04
N ALA A 134 -3.32 -12.83 -8.03
CA ALA A 134 -3.64 -13.61 -9.21
C ALA A 134 -4.99 -13.21 -9.82
N ALA A 135 -6.03 -13.04 -8.99
CA ALA A 135 -7.34 -12.57 -9.45
C ALA A 135 -7.26 -11.16 -10.06
N THR A 136 -6.59 -10.20 -9.39
CA THR A 136 -6.50 -8.82 -9.88
C THR A 136 -5.74 -8.73 -11.20
N GLN A 137 -4.65 -9.48 -11.34
CA GLN A 137 -3.89 -9.54 -12.61
C GLN A 137 -4.71 -10.15 -13.74
N GLU A 138 -5.54 -11.15 -13.45
CA GLU A 138 -6.47 -11.74 -14.42
C GLU A 138 -7.59 -10.76 -14.79
N MET A 139 -8.20 -10.08 -13.81
CA MET A 139 -9.19 -9.03 -14.04
C MET A 139 -8.63 -7.95 -14.98
N LYS A 140 -7.37 -7.53 -14.76
CA LYS A 140 -6.66 -6.58 -15.62
C LYS A 140 -6.49 -7.11 -17.05
N THR A 141 -6.15 -8.37 -17.20
CA THR A 141 -5.99 -9.03 -18.51
C THR A 141 -7.34 -9.10 -19.26
N LEU A 142 -8.39 -9.52 -18.58
CA LEU A 142 -9.75 -9.61 -19.14
C LEU A 142 -10.31 -8.24 -19.51
N TYR A 143 -10.14 -7.24 -18.64
CA TYR A 143 -10.58 -5.88 -18.95
C TYR A 143 -9.85 -5.30 -20.17
N ARG A 144 -8.53 -5.42 -20.22
CA ARG A 144 -7.71 -4.92 -21.33
C ARG A 144 -7.99 -5.63 -22.67
N SER A 145 -8.43 -6.90 -22.61
CA SER A 145 -8.88 -7.62 -23.81
C SER A 145 -10.25 -7.16 -24.34
N GLY A 146 -10.95 -6.28 -23.61
CA GLY A 146 -12.28 -5.84 -23.95
C GLY A 146 -13.40 -6.83 -23.58
N ALA A 147 -13.10 -7.87 -22.80
CA ALA A 147 -14.02 -8.97 -22.48
C ALA A 147 -15.36 -8.52 -21.89
N ILE A 148 -15.38 -7.43 -21.11
CA ILE A 148 -16.59 -6.88 -20.48
C ILE A 148 -16.99 -5.50 -21.04
N GLY A 149 -16.30 -5.00 -22.05
CA GLY A 149 -16.53 -3.67 -22.63
C GLY A 149 -16.08 -2.52 -21.71
N GLU A 150 -16.60 -1.32 -21.98
CA GLU A 150 -16.22 -0.11 -21.24
C GLU A 150 -16.65 -0.17 -19.78
N PHE A 151 -15.77 0.28 -18.88
CA PHE A 151 -15.99 0.34 -17.44
C PHE A 151 -17.14 1.26 -17.05
N MET A 152 -18.07 0.78 -16.22
CA MET A 152 -19.27 1.49 -15.77
C MET A 152 -19.34 1.66 -14.25
N HIS A 153 -18.98 0.61 -13.49
CA HIS A 153 -19.05 0.60 -12.03
C HIS A 153 -18.03 -0.36 -11.45
N GLY A 154 -17.46 -0.02 -10.30
CA GLY A 154 -16.58 -0.91 -9.55
C GLY A 154 -16.83 -0.84 -8.06
N GLU A 155 -16.55 -1.95 -7.39
CA GLU A 155 -16.51 -2.01 -5.93
C GLU A 155 -15.19 -2.61 -5.47
N GLY A 156 -14.58 -1.97 -4.47
CA GLY A 156 -13.38 -2.49 -3.80
C GLY A 156 -13.58 -2.52 -2.29
N GLU A 157 -13.13 -3.60 -1.67
CA GLU A 157 -13.27 -3.81 -0.24
C GLU A 157 -11.95 -4.29 0.37
N TYR A 158 -11.58 -3.66 1.49
CA TYR A 158 -10.50 -4.08 2.36
C TYR A 158 -10.97 -3.98 3.81
N ILE A 159 -11.50 -5.08 4.34
CA ILE A 159 -11.95 -5.18 5.73
C ILE A 159 -11.03 -6.16 6.45
N HIS A 160 -10.27 -5.64 7.39
CA HIS A 160 -9.30 -6.38 8.16
C HIS A 160 -9.46 -6.07 9.65
N ASP A 161 -10.03 -7.02 10.40
CA ASP A 161 -10.08 -6.92 11.85
C ASP A 161 -8.66 -6.99 12.43
N CYS A 162 -8.10 -5.83 12.73
CA CYS A 162 -6.75 -5.71 13.26
C CYS A 162 -6.68 -5.73 14.80
N GLU A 163 -7.80 -5.96 15.51
CA GLU A 163 -7.83 -5.91 16.97
C GLU A 163 -6.75 -6.78 17.60
N ALA A 164 -6.68 -8.05 17.21
CA ALA A 164 -5.74 -9.01 17.79
C ALA A 164 -4.26 -8.68 17.51
N ILE A 165 -3.95 -8.01 16.41
CA ILE A 165 -2.58 -7.72 15.98
C ILE A 165 -2.15 -6.27 16.28
N TRP A 166 -3.04 -5.42 16.82
CA TRP A 166 -2.74 -4.00 17.03
C TRP A 166 -1.50 -3.75 17.89
N PRO A 167 -1.27 -4.49 19.00
CA PRO A 167 -0.02 -4.39 19.76
C PRO A 167 1.23 -4.68 18.92
N ASP A 168 1.17 -5.66 18.04
CA ASP A 168 2.32 -6.08 17.23
C ASP A 168 2.67 -5.11 16.08
N ILE A 169 1.70 -4.29 15.63
CA ILE A 169 1.89 -3.34 14.54
C ILE A 169 2.01 -1.88 14.99
N THR A 170 1.80 -1.59 16.29
CA THR A 170 1.95 -0.26 16.89
C THR A 170 2.97 -0.20 18.01
N TYR A 171 3.38 -1.35 18.55
CA TYR A 171 4.36 -1.49 19.65
C TYR A 171 3.94 -0.75 20.93
N GLY A 172 2.66 -0.35 21.06
CA GLY A 172 2.18 0.53 22.10
C GLY A 172 2.77 1.95 22.05
N GLU A 173 3.29 2.38 20.92
CA GLU A 173 3.73 3.76 20.72
C GLU A 173 2.51 4.68 20.56
N LYS A 174 2.33 5.66 21.43
CA LYS A 174 1.20 6.60 21.41
C LYS A 174 1.09 7.35 20.09
N ASP A 175 2.24 7.84 19.60
CA ASP A 175 2.34 8.63 18.39
C ASP A 175 2.61 7.80 17.14
N HIS A 176 2.46 6.47 17.24
CA HIS A 176 2.53 5.62 16.06
C HIS A 176 1.51 6.08 15.00
N TRP A 177 1.93 6.19 13.75
CA TRP A 177 1.10 6.71 12.66
C TRP A 177 -0.25 5.98 12.52
N ARG A 178 -0.29 4.66 12.81
CA ARG A 178 -1.53 3.88 12.78
C ARG A 178 -2.55 4.33 13.81
N ASN A 179 -2.15 4.83 14.97
CA ASN A 179 -3.05 5.37 15.99
C ASN A 179 -3.67 6.71 15.59
N ARG A 180 -3.14 7.35 14.53
CA ARG A 180 -3.59 8.64 13.99
C ARG A 180 -4.28 8.51 12.62
N LEU A 181 -4.44 7.29 12.10
CA LEU A 181 -5.14 7.06 10.85
C LEU A 181 -6.59 7.53 10.94
N TYR A 182 -7.00 8.36 10.01
CA TYR A 182 -8.41 8.62 9.77
C TYR A 182 -9.02 7.59 8.82
N SER A 183 -10.33 7.45 8.87
CA SER A 183 -11.06 6.32 8.30
C SER A 183 -10.85 6.06 6.80
N THR A 184 -10.54 7.09 6.00
CA THR A 184 -10.39 6.96 4.54
C THR A 184 -8.95 6.93 4.05
N TYR A 185 -7.95 7.15 4.93
CA TYR A 185 -6.55 7.29 4.51
C TYR A 185 -5.96 6.02 3.86
N TYR A 186 -6.36 4.85 4.35
CA TYR A 186 -5.81 3.57 3.88
C TYR A 186 -6.59 2.97 2.69
N CYS A 187 -7.26 3.81 1.88
CA CYS A 187 -8.14 3.37 0.79
C CYS A 187 -7.40 2.71 -0.39
N THR A 188 -6.10 2.81 -0.45
CA THR A 188 -5.30 2.31 -1.57
C THR A 188 -5.54 0.83 -1.84
N HIS A 189 -5.71 0.01 -0.80
CA HIS A 189 -5.99 -1.43 -0.94
C HIS A 189 -7.38 -1.75 -1.51
N SER A 190 -8.37 -0.87 -1.31
CA SER A 190 -9.72 -1.07 -1.85
C SER A 190 -9.93 -0.38 -3.21
N LEU A 191 -9.26 0.75 -3.45
CA LEU A 191 -9.40 1.55 -4.68
C LEU A 191 -8.33 1.23 -5.72
N GLY A 192 -7.09 1.02 -5.27
CA GLY A 192 -5.92 0.85 -6.13
C GLY A 192 -6.04 -0.26 -7.16
N PRO A 193 -6.48 -1.48 -6.81
CA PRO A 193 -6.68 -2.55 -7.77
C PRO A 193 -7.68 -2.21 -8.89
N ILE A 194 -8.75 -1.46 -8.59
CA ILE A 194 -9.71 -1.00 -9.60
C ILE A 194 -9.04 -0.02 -10.56
N ILE A 195 -8.25 0.94 -10.04
CA ILE A 195 -7.47 1.86 -10.86
C ILE A 195 -6.45 1.10 -11.72
N SER A 196 -5.74 0.14 -11.14
CA SER A 196 -4.74 -0.68 -11.85
C SER A 196 -5.36 -1.51 -12.98
N VAL A 197 -6.55 -2.07 -12.76
CA VAL A 197 -7.26 -2.89 -13.76
C VAL A 197 -7.80 -2.01 -14.88
N THR A 198 -8.47 -0.91 -14.56
CA THR A 198 -9.22 -0.10 -15.52
C THR A 198 -8.39 0.99 -16.19
N GLY A 199 -7.32 1.43 -15.55
CA GLY A 199 -6.54 2.61 -15.97
C GLY A 199 -7.27 3.94 -15.76
N MET A 200 -8.46 3.92 -15.15
CA MET A 200 -9.27 5.13 -14.92
C MET A 200 -8.87 5.78 -13.59
N ARG A 201 -8.65 7.09 -13.60
CA ARG A 201 -8.36 7.84 -12.39
C ARG A 201 -9.62 8.40 -11.74
N PRO A 202 -9.69 8.51 -10.40
CA PRO A 202 -10.73 9.27 -9.71
C PRO A 202 -10.63 10.76 -10.04
N VAL A 203 -11.77 11.40 -10.26
CA VAL A 203 -11.85 12.85 -10.54
C VAL A 203 -12.66 13.61 -9.49
N LYS A 204 -13.50 12.90 -8.73
CA LYS A 204 -14.32 13.45 -7.65
C LYS A 204 -14.63 12.39 -6.62
N VAL A 205 -14.66 12.76 -5.34
CA VAL A 205 -14.96 11.84 -4.23
C VAL A 205 -15.95 12.43 -3.24
N VAL A 206 -16.71 11.55 -2.61
CA VAL A 206 -17.48 11.82 -1.39
C VAL A 206 -17.09 10.75 -0.38
N GLY A 207 -16.86 11.16 0.88
CA GLY A 207 -16.50 10.26 1.96
C GLY A 207 -17.59 10.15 3.02
N PHE A 208 -17.66 8.99 3.66
CA PHE A 208 -18.43 8.72 4.88
C PHE A 208 -17.57 7.89 5.82
N GLU A 209 -17.77 8.03 7.12
CA GLU A 209 -17.09 7.18 8.10
C GLU A 209 -18.05 6.67 9.16
N THR A 210 -17.66 5.58 9.83
CA THR A 210 -18.32 5.10 11.04
C THR A 210 -17.59 5.60 12.27
N PRO A 211 -18.29 5.76 13.43
CA PRO A 211 -17.64 6.13 14.67
C PRO A 211 -16.51 5.15 15.06
N ASN A 212 -15.63 5.60 15.93
CA ASN A 212 -14.69 4.71 16.62
C ASN A 212 -15.45 3.69 17.47
N VAL A 213 -14.96 2.46 17.53
CA VAL A 213 -15.51 1.42 18.38
C VAL A 213 -14.58 1.09 19.54
N GLU A 214 -15.16 0.77 20.70
CA GLU A 214 -14.45 0.55 21.95
C GLU A 214 -13.30 -0.46 21.84
N ASN A 215 -13.51 -1.55 21.11
CA ASN A 215 -12.50 -2.60 20.96
C ASN A 215 -11.24 -2.17 20.19
N MET A 216 -11.29 -1.10 19.38
CA MET A 216 -10.09 -0.49 18.79
C MET A 216 -9.52 0.62 19.68
N ALA A 217 -10.39 1.39 20.35
CA ALA A 217 -9.97 2.44 21.29
C ALA A 217 -9.15 1.90 22.47
N LYS A 218 -9.48 0.69 22.98
CA LYS A 218 -8.71 0.03 24.05
C LYS A 218 -7.26 -0.29 23.70
N TYR A 219 -6.89 -0.21 22.42
CA TYR A 219 -5.52 -0.36 21.93
C TYR A 219 -4.88 0.96 21.48
N GLY A 220 -5.55 2.08 21.68
CA GLY A 220 -5.00 3.40 21.39
C GLY A 220 -5.40 3.98 20.03
N PHE A 221 -6.22 3.30 19.23
CA PHE A 221 -6.70 3.79 17.95
C PHE A 221 -7.75 4.90 18.14
N ARG A 222 -7.60 6.02 17.44
CA ARG A 222 -8.43 7.23 17.59
C ARG A 222 -9.34 7.52 16.39
N GLY A 223 -9.09 6.90 15.25
CA GLY A 223 -9.82 7.14 14.00
C GLY A 223 -11.21 6.50 13.95
N GLY A 224 -11.97 6.77 12.91
CA GLY A 224 -13.20 6.05 12.60
C GLY A 224 -12.92 4.59 12.23
N THR A 225 -13.84 3.68 12.59
CA THR A 225 -13.62 2.24 12.41
C THR A 225 -13.59 1.82 10.94
N SER A 226 -14.37 2.47 10.09
CA SER A 226 -14.34 2.24 8.65
C SER A 226 -14.62 3.52 7.86
N GLY A 227 -14.05 3.60 6.66
CA GLY A 227 -14.28 4.64 5.69
C GLY A 227 -14.92 4.09 4.41
N LEU A 228 -15.96 4.77 3.94
CA LEU A 228 -16.58 4.55 2.65
C LEU A 228 -16.29 5.75 1.74
N ILE A 229 -15.74 5.48 0.56
CA ILE A 229 -15.53 6.46 -0.50
C ILE A 229 -16.42 6.11 -1.68
N VAL A 230 -17.16 7.07 -2.18
CA VAL A 230 -17.80 7.01 -3.50
C VAL A 230 -17.03 7.93 -4.43
N ALA A 231 -16.44 7.37 -5.47
CA ALA A 231 -15.64 8.10 -6.45
C ALA A 231 -16.30 8.14 -7.83
N GLN A 232 -16.23 9.27 -8.49
CA GLN A 232 -16.47 9.38 -9.93
C GLN A 232 -15.12 9.27 -10.65
N MET A 233 -15.08 8.45 -11.69
CA MET A 233 -13.87 8.17 -12.46
C MET A 233 -13.81 9.05 -13.73
N SER A 234 -12.64 9.15 -14.33
CA SER A 234 -12.38 10.02 -15.49
C SER A 234 -13.24 9.74 -16.74
N ASN A 235 -13.77 8.51 -16.86
CA ASN A 235 -14.72 8.17 -17.94
C ASN A 235 -16.20 8.29 -17.52
N GLY A 236 -16.49 8.84 -16.34
CA GLY A 236 -17.83 8.98 -15.78
C GLY A 236 -18.34 7.76 -14.98
N ALA A 237 -17.61 6.65 -14.97
CA ALA A 237 -17.94 5.50 -14.13
C ALA A 237 -17.90 5.85 -12.63
N THR A 238 -18.50 5.00 -11.81
CA THR A 238 -18.52 5.17 -10.36
C THR A 238 -17.78 4.03 -9.66
N VAL A 239 -17.14 4.33 -8.52
CA VAL A 239 -16.49 3.32 -7.68
C VAL A 239 -16.94 3.48 -6.24
N LYS A 240 -17.30 2.36 -5.60
CA LYS A 240 -17.45 2.25 -4.16
C LYS A 240 -16.19 1.61 -3.58
N SER A 241 -15.52 2.29 -2.65
CA SER A 241 -14.34 1.81 -1.93
C SER A 241 -14.64 1.78 -0.44
N LEU A 242 -14.62 0.59 0.16
CA LEU A 242 -14.84 0.39 1.59
C LEU A 242 -13.59 -0.22 2.21
N HIS A 243 -13.10 0.40 3.29
CA HIS A 243 -12.03 -0.20 4.07
C HIS A 243 -12.19 0.09 5.56
N GLY A 244 -11.52 -0.70 6.40
CA GLY A 244 -11.53 -0.48 7.84
C GLY A 244 -11.36 -1.74 8.67
N TYR A 245 -11.64 -1.58 9.97
CA TYR A 245 -11.42 -2.56 11.03
C TYR A 245 -12.72 -3.20 11.53
N LEU A 246 -13.72 -3.32 10.64
CA LEU A 246 -14.99 -3.98 10.97
C LEU A 246 -14.75 -5.45 11.29
N LYS A 247 -15.56 -5.98 12.24
CA LYS A 247 -15.49 -7.38 12.63
C LYS A 247 -15.88 -8.29 11.46
N ARG A 248 -14.90 -9.00 10.94
CA ARG A 248 -15.07 -9.95 9.85
C ARG A 248 -13.98 -11.01 9.87
N GLU A 249 -14.38 -12.27 9.77
CA GLU A 249 -13.49 -13.41 9.61
C GLU A 249 -14.06 -14.34 8.52
N PRO A 250 -13.29 -14.72 7.51
CA PRO A 250 -11.96 -14.19 7.16
C PRO A 250 -12.02 -12.73 6.74
N SER A 251 -10.87 -12.03 6.78
CA SER A 251 -10.72 -10.66 6.25
C SER A 251 -11.21 -10.57 4.81
N SER A 252 -11.86 -9.46 4.45
CA SER A 252 -12.34 -9.26 3.09
C SER A 252 -11.35 -8.43 2.29
N VAL A 253 -10.84 -9.04 1.20
CA VAL A 253 -10.13 -8.36 0.12
C VAL A 253 -10.84 -8.74 -1.17
N TRP A 254 -11.66 -7.85 -1.68
CA TRP A 254 -12.59 -8.16 -2.76
C TRP A 254 -12.74 -7.00 -3.74
N TYR A 255 -12.85 -7.35 -5.03
CA TYR A 255 -13.01 -6.40 -6.13
C TYR A 255 -14.04 -6.90 -7.11
N SER A 256 -14.92 -6.00 -7.57
CA SER A 256 -15.90 -6.25 -8.62
C SER A 256 -15.88 -5.12 -9.63
N ILE A 257 -15.94 -5.43 -10.91
CA ILE A 257 -15.90 -4.48 -12.04
C ILE A 257 -17.01 -4.85 -13.02
N TYR A 258 -17.89 -3.91 -13.25
CA TYR A 258 -18.98 -3.99 -14.23
C TYR A 258 -18.62 -3.15 -15.46
N GLY A 259 -18.68 -3.76 -16.61
CA GLY A 259 -18.59 -3.10 -17.91
C GLY A 259 -19.91 -3.15 -18.67
N LYS A 260 -19.96 -2.50 -19.84
CA LYS A 260 -21.14 -2.49 -20.71
C LYS A 260 -21.56 -3.87 -21.23
N LYS A 261 -20.66 -4.87 -21.20
CA LYS A 261 -20.88 -6.19 -21.79
C LYS A 261 -20.62 -7.35 -20.83
N GLY A 262 -20.53 -7.08 -19.54
CA GLY A 262 -20.30 -8.13 -18.55
C GLY A 262 -19.72 -7.60 -17.26
N MET A 263 -19.26 -8.53 -16.41
CA MET A 263 -18.62 -8.22 -15.14
C MET A 263 -17.49 -9.20 -14.84
N ILE A 264 -16.55 -8.77 -14.01
CA ILE A 264 -15.48 -9.60 -13.43
C ILE A 264 -15.36 -9.27 -11.96
N GLU A 265 -15.20 -10.29 -11.12
CA GLU A 265 -14.92 -10.07 -9.69
C GLU A 265 -13.98 -11.13 -9.12
N SER A 266 -13.30 -10.79 -8.02
CA SER A 266 -12.60 -11.78 -7.19
C SER A 266 -13.58 -12.49 -6.27
N ASP A 267 -13.20 -13.66 -5.74
CA ASP A 267 -14.05 -14.33 -4.74
C ASP A 267 -14.03 -13.57 -3.41
N ARG A 268 -15.18 -13.40 -2.78
CA ARG A 268 -15.32 -12.64 -1.53
C ARG A 268 -15.14 -13.49 -0.28
N TRP A 269 -15.16 -14.83 -0.38
CA TRP A 269 -15.21 -15.70 0.77
C TRP A 269 -14.03 -16.64 0.92
N HIS A 270 -14.03 -17.73 0.16
CA HIS A 270 -13.14 -18.86 0.43
C HIS A 270 -11.80 -18.76 -0.28
N GLU A 271 -11.80 -18.24 -1.48
CA GLU A 271 -10.62 -18.22 -2.33
C GLU A 271 -10.05 -16.81 -2.56
N GLY A 272 -10.84 -15.79 -2.15
CA GLY A 272 -10.42 -14.39 -2.12
C GLY A 272 -9.71 -13.98 -3.40
N THR A 273 -8.46 -13.62 -3.26
CA THR A 273 -7.62 -13.09 -4.34
C THR A 273 -7.06 -14.14 -5.30
N SER A 274 -7.39 -15.42 -5.13
CA SER A 274 -6.92 -16.52 -5.97
C SER A 274 -7.92 -17.03 -7.00
N ARG A 275 -9.18 -16.54 -6.97
CA ARG A 275 -10.25 -16.94 -7.90
C ARG A 275 -10.91 -15.73 -8.54
N VAL A 276 -11.32 -15.87 -9.80
CA VAL A 276 -12.14 -14.89 -10.52
C VAL A 276 -13.47 -15.50 -10.92
N HIS A 277 -14.50 -14.65 -10.90
CA HIS A 277 -15.81 -14.89 -11.47
C HIS A 277 -15.98 -13.93 -12.65
N VAL A 278 -16.39 -14.48 -13.80
CA VAL A 278 -16.50 -13.72 -15.06
C VAL A 278 -17.87 -13.97 -15.66
N TYR A 279 -18.55 -12.92 -16.04
CA TYR A 279 -19.71 -12.99 -16.89
C TYR A 279 -19.51 -12.08 -18.09
N ARG A 280 -19.73 -12.61 -19.30
CA ARG A 280 -19.74 -11.86 -20.56
C ARG A 280 -21.10 -11.99 -21.20
N GLU A 281 -21.54 -10.98 -21.88
CA GLU A 281 -22.78 -11.03 -22.63
C GLU A 281 -22.81 -12.25 -23.56
N GLY A 282 -23.82 -13.13 -23.38
CA GLY A 282 -23.94 -14.37 -24.10
C GLY A 282 -23.37 -15.62 -23.40
N ASP A 283 -22.64 -15.47 -22.28
CA ASP A 283 -22.18 -16.62 -21.48
C ASP A 283 -23.38 -17.35 -20.84
N ARG A 284 -23.26 -18.68 -20.74
CA ARG A 284 -24.18 -19.47 -19.94
C ARG A 284 -23.72 -19.54 -18.50
N LEU A 285 -24.54 -19.15 -17.56
CA LEU A 285 -24.21 -19.13 -16.11
C LEU A 285 -23.90 -20.52 -15.52
N THR A 286 -24.22 -21.59 -16.26
CA THR A 286 -23.91 -22.97 -15.87
C THR A 286 -22.54 -23.46 -16.35
N ASP A 287 -21.82 -22.67 -17.12
CA ASP A 287 -20.53 -23.05 -17.67
C ASP A 287 -19.45 -22.93 -16.58
N HIS A 288 -18.61 -23.97 -16.43
CA HIS A 288 -17.53 -24.00 -15.44
C HIS A 288 -16.45 -22.93 -15.65
N GLU A 289 -16.38 -22.38 -16.87
CA GLU A 289 -15.42 -21.32 -17.24
C GLU A 289 -15.78 -19.94 -16.64
N VAL A 290 -16.99 -19.76 -16.12
CA VAL A 290 -17.45 -18.52 -15.50
C VAL A 290 -16.76 -18.27 -14.14
N SER A 291 -16.21 -19.30 -13.52
CA SER A 291 -15.49 -19.20 -12.25
C SER A 291 -14.28 -20.12 -12.23
N TYR A 292 -13.08 -19.55 -12.10
CA TYR A 292 -11.83 -20.33 -12.16
C TYR A 292 -10.71 -19.68 -11.34
N ARG A 293 -9.66 -20.47 -11.10
CA ARG A 293 -8.39 -19.96 -10.56
C ARG A 293 -7.48 -19.60 -11.72
N PRO A 294 -7.09 -18.31 -11.88
CA PRO A 294 -6.16 -17.89 -12.91
C PRO A 294 -4.76 -18.49 -12.68
N ARG A 295 -4.04 -18.71 -13.77
CA ARG A 295 -2.64 -19.10 -13.68
C ARG A 295 -1.80 -17.90 -13.25
N PRO A 296 -0.80 -18.08 -12.37
CA PRO A 296 0.17 -17.02 -12.08
C PRO A 296 0.82 -16.51 -13.37
N LYS A 297 1.01 -15.20 -13.50
CA LYS A 297 1.70 -14.61 -14.67
C LYS A 297 3.15 -15.04 -14.79
N LEU A 298 3.81 -15.29 -13.66
CA LEU A 298 5.17 -15.80 -13.59
C LEU A 298 5.17 -17.11 -12.83
N ASP A 299 5.56 -18.18 -13.51
CA ASP A 299 5.68 -19.54 -12.97
C ASP A 299 7.15 -19.86 -12.65
N THR A 300 7.77 -19.02 -11.82
CA THR A 300 9.16 -19.22 -11.35
C THR A 300 9.17 -19.81 -9.94
N GLU A 301 10.23 -20.54 -9.59
CA GLU A 301 10.38 -21.10 -8.24
C GLU A 301 10.39 -19.99 -7.17
N LEU A 302 10.99 -18.83 -7.46
CA LEU A 302 10.98 -17.70 -6.54
C LEU A 302 9.57 -17.13 -6.35
N ALA A 303 8.78 -16.97 -7.41
CA ALA A 303 7.39 -16.50 -7.33
C ALA A 303 6.52 -17.46 -6.51
N LYS A 304 6.75 -18.79 -6.64
CA LYS A 304 6.05 -19.80 -5.84
C LYS A 304 6.46 -19.79 -4.37
N MET A 305 7.75 -19.56 -4.10
CA MET A 305 8.30 -19.53 -2.74
C MET A 305 7.75 -18.35 -1.93
N ILE A 306 7.55 -17.19 -2.54
CA ILE A 306 7.08 -15.98 -1.90
C ILE A 306 5.56 -15.89 -2.02
N SER A 307 4.86 -16.47 -1.06
CA SER A 307 3.39 -16.49 -1.01
C SER A 307 2.78 -15.37 -0.16
N THR A 308 3.60 -14.52 0.46
CA THR A 308 3.12 -13.41 1.29
C THR A 308 2.22 -12.48 0.46
N HIS A 309 1.10 -12.07 1.07
CA HIS A 309 0.07 -11.28 0.40
C HIS A 309 -0.30 -11.86 -0.98
N GLY A 310 -0.63 -13.17 -1.04
CA GLY A 310 -1.03 -13.81 -2.28
C GLY A 310 -0.01 -13.71 -3.42
N GLY A 311 1.28 -13.59 -3.11
CA GLY A 311 2.38 -13.41 -4.07
C GLY A 311 2.62 -11.94 -4.49
N GLY A 312 1.78 -11.00 -4.07
CA GLY A 312 1.90 -9.59 -4.46
C GLY A 312 3.24 -8.96 -4.11
N ASP A 313 3.83 -9.34 -2.98
CA ASP A 313 5.15 -8.83 -2.54
C ASP A 313 6.29 -9.23 -3.50
N PHE A 314 6.20 -10.40 -4.12
CA PHE A 314 7.15 -10.79 -5.16
C PHE A 314 7.03 -9.88 -6.39
N TYR A 315 5.81 -9.66 -6.89
CA TYR A 315 5.60 -8.88 -8.11
C TYR A 315 5.98 -7.41 -7.95
N THR A 316 5.76 -6.80 -6.79
CA THR A 316 6.16 -5.41 -6.54
C THR A 316 7.68 -5.24 -6.69
N MET A 317 8.47 -6.15 -6.14
CA MET A 317 9.93 -6.10 -6.26
C MET A 317 10.40 -6.49 -7.67
N HIS A 318 9.81 -7.53 -8.26
CA HIS A 318 10.17 -7.99 -9.59
C HIS A 318 9.95 -6.90 -10.65
N TYR A 319 8.76 -6.29 -10.71
CA TYR A 319 8.46 -5.26 -11.71
C TYR A 319 9.27 -3.98 -11.48
N PHE A 320 9.60 -3.64 -10.24
CA PHE A 320 10.51 -2.54 -9.96
C PHE A 320 11.91 -2.78 -10.55
N LEU A 321 12.48 -3.98 -10.36
CA LEU A 321 13.76 -4.36 -10.96
C LEU A 321 13.70 -4.37 -12.50
N GLU A 322 12.63 -4.93 -13.07
CA GLU A 322 12.38 -4.94 -14.51
C GLU A 322 12.32 -3.51 -15.08
N LYS A 323 11.70 -2.57 -14.34
CA LYS A 323 11.63 -1.15 -14.73
C LYS A 323 13.02 -0.49 -14.72
N ILE A 324 13.83 -0.74 -13.70
CA ILE A 324 15.21 -0.24 -13.63
C ILE A 324 16.07 -0.78 -14.78
N LEU A 325 15.88 -2.04 -15.13
CA LEU A 325 16.60 -2.72 -16.21
C LEU A 325 16.08 -2.36 -17.62
N GLY A 326 15.00 -1.59 -17.72
CA GLY A 326 14.38 -1.19 -18.98
C GLY A 326 13.74 -2.35 -19.74
N ARG A 327 13.28 -3.40 -19.04
CA ARG A 327 12.58 -4.54 -19.63
C ARG A 327 11.08 -4.26 -19.78
N PRO A 328 10.40 -4.84 -20.79
CA PRO A 328 8.97 -4.53 -21.06
C PRO A 328 8.02 -4.80 -19.89
N SER A 329 8.27 -5.86 -19.09
CA SER A 329 7.47 -6.17 -17.89
C SER A 329 7.53 -5.10 -16.80
N GLY A 330 8.53 -4.21 -16.83
CA GLY A 330 8.61 -3.05 -15.96
C GLY A 330 7.48 -2.04 -16.14
N ASP A 331 6.71 -2.11 -17.23
CA ASP A 331 5.53 -1.27 -17.45
C ASP A 331 4.33 -1.67 -16.55
N GLU A 332 4.40 -2.81 -15.88
CA GLU A 332 3.46 -3.19 -14.82
C GLU A 332 3.77 -2.53 -13.47
N CYS A 333 4.90 -1.84 -13.34
CA CYS A 333 5.28 -1.05 -12.16
C CYS A 333 4.33 0.14 -11.96
N ILE A 334 3.84 0.35 -10.75
CA ILE A 334 2.97 1.48 -10.42
C ILE A 334 3.85 2.72 -10.22
N ASP A 335 3.70 3.70 -11.10
CA ASP A 335 4.45 4.95 -11.04
C ASP A 335 3.92 5.94 -9.98
N VAL A 336 4.60 7.08 -9.81
CA VAL A 336 4.22 8.12 -8.84
C VAL A 336 2.82 8.66 -9.09
N TYR A 337 2.42 8.83 -10.33
CA TYR A 337 1.11 9.40 -10.65
C TYR A 337 -0.03 8.43 -10.37
N GLN A 338 0.16 7.15 -10.68
CA GLN A 338 -0.79 6.12 -10.30
C GLN A 338 -0.86 5.95 -8.78
N ALA A 339 0.28 6.04 -8.07
CA ALA A 339 0.31 6.03 -6.61
C ALA A 339 -0.51 7.17 -6.01
N LEU A 340 -0.39 8.38 -6.56
CA LEU A 340 -1.17 9.54 -6.14
C LEU A 340 -2.67 9.38 -6.49
N ASP A 341 -3.01 8.87 -7.68
CA ASP A 341 -4.40 8.55 -8.04
C ASP A 341 -5.03 7.53 -7.07
N MET A 342 -4.24 6.63 -6.47
CA MET A 342 -4.69 5.63 -5.48
C MET A 342 -4.81 6.19 -4.06
N ALA A 343 -3.98 7.17 -3.68
CA ALA A 343 -3.88 7.66 -2.30
C ALA A 343 -4.64 8.97 -2.05
N LEU A 344 -4.57 9.95 -2.98
CA LEU A 344 -5.22 11.25 -2.78
C LEU A 344 -6.73 11.16 -2.57
N PRO A 345 -7.47 10.22 -3.20
CA PRO A 345 -8.89 10.03 -2.91
C PRO A 345 -9.18 9.83 -1.43
N GLY A 346 -8.32 9.14 -0.68
CA GLY A 346 -8.47 8.95 0.76
C GLY A 346 -8.36 10.24 1.56
N ILE A 347 -7.37 11.07 1.24
CA ILE A 347 -7.15 12.37 1.89
C ILE A 347 -8.34 13.29 1.59
N LEU A 348 -8.77 13.36 0.33
CA LEU A 348 -9.86 14.24 -0.11
C LEU A 348 -11.24 13.75 0.35
N ALA A 349 -11.46 12.44 0.44
CA ALA A 349 -12.67 11.89 1.03
C ALA A 349 -12.77 12.21 2.52
N TYR A 350 -11.65 12.27 3.25
CA TYR A 350 -11.68 12.72 4.64
C TYR A 350 -12.03 14.21 4.76
N ARG A 351 -11.55 15.04 3.86
CA ARG A 351 -12.01 16.44 3.76
C ARG A 351 -13.50 16.54 3.47
N SER A 352 -14.02 15.68 2.59
CA SER A 352 -15.46 15.59 2.34
C SER A 352 -16.22 15.29 3.63
N ILE A 353 -15.78 14.30 4.42
CA ILE A 353 -16.38 13.95 5.71
C ILE A 353 -16.38 15.15 6.66
N CYS A 354 -15.24 15.78 6.88
CA CYS A 354 -15.09 16.93 7.78
C CYS A 354 -15.85 18.19 7.31
N SER A 355 -16.27 18.22 6.04
CA SER A 355 -17.01 19.34 5.43
C SER A 355 -18.51 19.01 5.23
N GLY A 356 -19.05 17.99 5.92
CA GLY A 356 -20.46 17.61 5.82
C GLY A 356 -20.78 16.72 4.62
N ASN A 357 -19.85 15.87 4.20
CA ASN A 357 -19.98 14.88 3.13
C ASN A 357 -20.23 15.50 1.74
N ILE A 358 -19.65 16.67 1.48
CA ILE A 358 -19.73 17.32 0.18
C ILE A 358 -18.79 16.69 -0.84
N PRO A 359 -19.10 16.73 -2.15
CA PRO A 359 -18.18 16.30 -3.21
C PRO A 359 -16.91 17.14 -3.23
N ILE A 360 -15.75 16.48 -3.34
CA ILE A 360 -14.43 17.12 -3.48
C ILE A 360 -13.77 16.64 -4.78
N GLU A 361 -13.24 17.58 -5.56
CA GLU A 361 -12.50 17.27 -6.78
C GLU A 361 -11.14 16.64 -6.45
N VAL A 362 -10.75 15.62 -7.25
CA VAL A 362 -9.44 14.98 -7.16
C VAL A 362 -8.54 15.54 -8.26
N PRO A 363 -7.53 16.35 -7.91
CA PRO A 363 -6.65 16.97 -8.90
C PRO A 363 -5.78 15.93 -9.62
N ASP A 364 -5.48 16.20 -10.90
CA ASP A 364 -4.48 15.44 -11.65
C ASP A 364 -3.09 16.03 -11.40
N PHE A 365 -2.24 15.30 -10.68
CA PHE A 365 -0.88 15.76 -10.37
C PHE A 365 0.10 15.66 -11.54
N ARG A 366 -0.33 15.15 -12.69
CA ARG A 366 0.42 15.26 -13.96
C ARG A 366 0.40 16.70 -14.49
N ASP A 367 -0.67 17.45 -14.17
CA ASP A 367 -0.80 18.87 -14.48
C ASP A 367 -0.03 19.70 -13.44
N LYS A 368 1.08 20.32 -13.90
CA LYS A 368 2.00 21.08 -13.06
C LYS A 368 1.36 22.37 -12.51
N GLU A 369 0.53 23.05 -13.29
CA GLU A 369 -0.14 24.27 -12.86
C GLU A 369 -1.23 23.96 -11.82
N LEU A 370 -1.95 22.87 -12.03
CA LEU A 370 -2.99 22.43 -11.10
C LEU A 370 -2.39 21.99 -9.76
N ARG A 371 -1.36 21.13 -9.77
CA ARG A 371 -0.75 20.62 -8.53
C ARG A 371 -0.08 21.72 -7.72
N GLU A 372 0.46 22.77 -8.35
CA GLU A 372 1.10 23.88 -7.66
C GLU A 372 0.19 24.58 -6.65
N LYS A 373 -1.12 24.56 -6.89
CA LYS A 373 -2.13 25.09 -5.96
C LYS A 373 -2.14 24.38 -4.60
N TYR A 374 -1.59 23.18 -4.54
CA TYR A 374 -1.57 22.34 -3.34
C TYR A 374 -0.20 22.31 -2.65
N ARG A 375 0.80 23.08 -3.11
CA ARG A 375 2.17 23.07 -2.57
C ARG A 375 2.24 23.26 -1.05
N ASN A 376 1.44 24.12 -0.50
CA ASN A 376 1.43 24.44 0.92
C ASN A 376 0.28 23.75 1.68
N ASP A 377 -0.31 22.73 1.08
CA ASP A 377 -1.42 22.01 1.66
C ASP A 377 -0.89 20.86 2.54
N ASN A 378 -0.68 21.15 3.81
CA ASN A 378 -0.14 20.25 4.82
C ASN A 378 -1.21 19.68 5.77
N TRP A 379 -2.50 19.80 5.43
CA TRP A 379 -3.59 19.35 6.29
C TRP A 379 -3.60 17.81 6.42
N CYS A 380 -3.33 17.32 7.64
CA CYS A 380 -3.33 15.91 8.03
C CYS A 380 -3.53 15.78 9.54
N THR A 381 -3.59 14.54 10.04
CA THR A 381 -3.71 14.25 11.48
C THR A 381 -2.39 14.35 12.26
N ASN A 382 -1.27 14.56 11.58
CA ASN A 382 0.05 14.71 12.19
C ASN A 382 0.31 16.19 12.54
N PRO A 383 0.32 16.57 13.82
CA PRO A 383 0.48 17.97 14.20
C PRO A 383 1.87 18.54 13.83
N GLU A 384 2.91 17.69 13.73
CA GLU A 384 4.24 18.13 13.32
C GLU A 384 4.28 18.58 11.84
N VAL A 385 3.38 18.04 11.01
CA VAL A 385 3.26 18.37 9.58
C VAL A 385 2.18 19.44 9.37
N ALA A 386 1.02 19.28 10.01
CA ALA A 386 -0.14 20.15 9.83
C ALA A 386 -0.01 21.51 10.56
N GLY A 387 0.87 21.61 11.57
CA GLY A 387 1.02 22.83 12.38
C GLY A 387 -0.21 23.10 13.26
N ASP A 388 -0.67 24.35 13.30
CA ASP A 388 -1.68 24.82 14.24
C ASP A 388 -3.12 24.31 14.00
N ALA A 389 -3.39 23.71 12.85
CA ALA A 389 -4.74 23.27 12.46
C ALA A 389 -4.74 21.82 11.91
N PRO A 390 -4.36 20.82 12.73
CA PRO A 390 -4.39 19.43 12.27
C PRO A 390 -5.82 18.96 12.02
N ALA A 391 -5.96 17.99 11.12
CA ALA A 391 -7.22 17.29 10.91
C ALA A 391 -7.62 16.54 12.18
N PRO A 392 -8.92 16.46 12.51
CA PRO A 392 -9.39 15.59 13.59
C PRO A 392 -9.10 14.13 13.23
N PHE A 393 -8.94 13.26 14.22
CA PHE A 393 -8.78 11.83 13.96
C PHE A 393 -10.09 11.16 13.53
N ASN A 394 -11.22 11.74 13.94
CA ASN A 394 -12.56 11.21 13.74
C ASN A 394 -13.55 12.39 13.70
N SER A 395 -14.47 12.39 12.73
CA SER A 395 -15.46 13.47 12.58
C SER A 395 -16.57 13.46 13.66
N PHE A 396 -16.72 12.34 14.37
CA PHE A 396 -17.68 12.21 15.48
C PHE A 396 -17.11 12.66 16.84
N GLY A 397 -15.86 13.18 16.85
CA GLY A 397 -15.13 13.40 18.10
C GLY A 397 -14.51 12.08 18.59
N GLY A 398 -13.22 11.93 18.42
CA GLY A 398 -12.50 10.71 18.79
C GLY A 398 -12.50 10.47 20.31
N PRO A 399 -12.26 9.22 20.75
CA PRO A 399 -12.15 8.90 22.17
C PRO A 399 -10.96 9.62 22.78
N ASP A 400 -11.13 10.11 24.01
CA ASP A 400 -10.01 10.51 24.86
C ASP A 400 -9.35 9.24 25.39
N ILE A 401 -8.13 8.97 24.93
CA ILE A 401 -7.40 7.76 25.28
C ILE A 401 -6.30 8.10 26.27
N PRO A 402 -6.41 7.63 27.52
CA PRO A 402 -5.41 7.90 28.56
C PRO A 402 -4.08 7.23 28.25
N GLU A 403 -2.98 7.81 28.72
CA GLU A 403 -1.61 7.30 28.52
C GLU A 403 -1.45 5.84 28.96
N SER A 404 -2.13 5.44 30.04
CA SER A 404 -2.11 4.07 30.56
C SER A 404 -2.54 3.00 29.56
N VAL A 405 -3.36 3.36 28.55
CA VAL A 405 -3.72 2.42 27.47
C VAL A 405 -2.50 2.08 26.63
N TYR A 406 -1.71 3.07 26.24
CA TYR A 406 -0.49 2.82 25.44
C TYR A 406 0.57 2.07 26.23
N GLU A 407 0.71 2.34 27.54
CA GLU A 407 1.60 1.59 28.44
C GLU A 407 1.17 0.13 28.53
N GLN A 408 -0.13 -0.14 28.66
CA GLN A 408 -0.67 -1.50 28.70
C GLN A 408 -0.44 -2.23 27.37
N VAL A 409 -0.70 -1.59 26.23
CA VAL A 409 -0.46 -2.17 24.90
C VAL A 409 1.03 -2.47 24.69
N ARG A 410 1.92 -1.58 25.15
CA ARG A 410 3.37 -1.82 25.10
C ARG A 410 3.79 -3.02 25.92
N LYS A 411 3.26 -3.17 27.12
CA LYS A 411 3.50 -4.32 27.98
C LYS A 411 3.01 -5.60 27.32
N GLU A 412 1.80 -5.61 26.76
CA GLU A 412 1.25 -6.76 26.04
C GLU A 412 2.14 -7.16 24.85
N TRP A 413 2.62 -6.17 24.07
CA TRP A 413 3.56 -6.42 22.98
C TRP A 413 4.87 -7.07 23.47
N GLN A 414 5.48 -6.53 24.55
CA GLN A 414 6.71 -7.08 25.13
C GLN A 414 6.53 -8.55 25.57
N GLU A 415 5.45 -8.84 26.30
CA GLU A 415 5.12 -10.21 26.72
C GLU A 415 4.91 -11.17 25.54
N ARG A 416 4.34 -10.66 24.41
CA ARG A 416 4.22 -11.45 23.19
C ARG A 416 5.58 -11.77 22.56
N GLN A 417 6.51 -10.80 22.55
CA GLN A 417 7.86 -11.01 22.03
C GLN A 417 8.65 -12.04 22.88
N GLU A 418 8.54 -11.96 24.20
CA GLU A 418 9.17 -12.93 25.14
C GLU A 418 8.65 -14.33 24.88
N ARG A 419 7.32 -14.54 24.85
CA ARG A 419 6.71 -15.84 24.52
C ARG A 419 7.10 -16.40 23.15
N GLN A 420 7.34 -15.51 22.16
CA GLN A 420 7.83 -15.95 20.85
C GLN A 420 9.30 -16.36 20.86
N ALA A 421 10.12 -15.74 21.70
CA ALA A 421 11.52 -16.12 21.88
C ALA A 421 11.63 -17.50 22.56
N GLU A 422 10.90 -17.71 23.67
CA GLU A 422 10.88 -19.00 24.42
C GLU A 422 10.42 -20.20 23.56
N LYS A 423 9.52 -20.01 22.63
CA LYS A 423 9.04 -21.08 21.71
C LYS A 423 10.05 -21.48 20.63
N LYS A 424 11.15 -20.72 20.49
CA LYS A 424 12.17 -20.93 19.44
C LYS A 424 13.46 -21.54 20.02
N GLU A 425 13.58 -21.55 21.34
CA GLU A 425 14.55 -22.36 22.11
C GLU A 425 14.01 -23.78 22.36
#